data_ae0dc4fba4b58a8f18f267311091bd0c
#
_entry.id   ae0dc4fba4b58a8f18f267311091bd0c
#
_cell.length_a   1.000
_cell.length_b   1.000
_cell.length_c   1.000
_cell.angle_alpha   90.00
_cell.angle_beta   90.00
_cell.angle_gamma   90.00
#
_symmetry.space_group_name_H-M   'P 1'
#
loop_
_entity.id
_entity.type
_entity.pdbx_description
1 polymer ?
#
loop_
_entity_poly.entity_id
_entity_poly.type
_entity_poly.pdbx_seq_one_letter_code
_entity_poly.pdbx_strand_id
1 'polypeptide(L)'
;MIARFNYSSPLGKIGMQADEYGFTEVKFIDQSKENNLNPTYPPIKDAVKWLDDYFLGNVPLTYPQFHLNGTDFQQKVWQQLRQIPYGTSVTYGQLAQRLNSSPRAVGNAVGKNPILLFIPCHRILGQNGKLTGYSGGLERKKKLLAIENIKL
;
A
#
# COMPACT_ATOMS: atom_id res chain seq x y z
N MET A 1 20.75 -2.74 10.01
CA MET A 1 20.56 -1.31 9.73
C MET A 1 19.08 -1.05 9.50
N ILE A 2 18.59 0.07 10.03
CA ILE A 2 17.22 0.51 9.78
C ILE A 2 17.27 1.89 9.12
N ALA A 3 16.60 2.03 8.00
CA ALA A 3 16.44 3.30 7.32
C ALA A 3 15.01 3.79 7.52
N ARG A 4 14.84 5.07 7.79
CA ARG A 4 13.53 5.71 7.97
C ARG A 4 13.44 6.97 7.15
N PHE A 5 12.24 7.21 6.64
CA PHE A 5 11.96 8.44 5.91
C PHE A 5 10.50 8.82 6.07
N ASN A 6 10.24 10.11 6.24
CA ASN A 6 8.88 10.65 6.30
C ASN A 6 8.66 11.47 5.04
N TYR A 7 7.72 11.02 4.22
CA TYR A 7 7.39 11.65 2.95
C TYR A 7 6.14 12.50 3.11
N SER A 8 6.20 13.75 2.65
CA SER A 8 5.04 14.66 2.69
C SER A 8 4.25 14.52 1.40
N SER A 9 3.09 13.88 1.48
CA SER A 9 2.21 13.67 0.33
C SER A 9 1.03 14.62 0.37
N PRO A 10 0.28 14.76 -0.75
CA PRO A 10 -0.98 15.52 -0.76
C PRO A 10 -2.03 14.98 0.20
N LEU A 11 -1.91 13.73 0.64
CA LEU A 11 -2.85 13.09 1.54
C LEU A 11 -2.37 13.02 2.99
N GLY A 12 -1.20 13.59 3.27
CA GLY A 12 -0.60 13.58 4.60
C GLY A 12 0.77 12.93 4.57
N LYS A 13 1.37 12.82 5.74
CA LYS A 13 2.71 12.25 5.85
C LYS A 13 2.67 10.74 5.78
N ILE A 14 3.64 10.20 5.06
CA ILE A 14 3.82 8.76 4.89
C ILE A 14 5.16 8.41 5.55
N GLY A 15 5.09 7.54 6.58
CA GLY A 15 6.29 7.03 7.23
C GLY A 15 6.73 5.73 6.57
N MET A 16 8.01 5.64 6.25
CA MET A 16 8.59 4.45 5.63
C MET A 16 9.74 3.93 6.47
N GLN A 17 9.84 2.62 6.58
CA GLN A 17 10.93 1.96 7.29
C GLN A 17 11.41 0.77 6.48
N ALA A 18 12.73 0.63 6.41
CA ALA A 18 13.36 -0.47 5.69
C ALA A 18 14.54 -1.01 6.48
N ASP A 19 14.78 -2.30 6.33
CA ASP A 19 16.03 -2.92 6.78
C ASP A 19 16.93 -3.22 5.58
N GLU A 20 17.97 -4.02 5.77
CA GLU A 20 18.92 -4.37 4.71
C GLU A 20 18.32 -5.25 3.62
N TYR A 21 17.15 -5.83 3.86
CA TYR A 21 16.48 -6.73 2.90
C TYR A 21 15.35 -6.05 2.14
N GLY A 22 14.89 -4.87 2.59
CA GLY A 22 13.83 -4.14 1.92
C GLY A 22 12.91 -3.42 2.89
N PHE A 23 11.83 -2.86 2.36
CA PHE A 23 10.85 -2.14 3.16
C PHE A 23 10.07 -3.09 4.05
N THR A 24 9.97 -2.71 5.33
CA THR A 24 9.23 -3.46 6.34
C THR A 24 7.91 -2.79 6.70
N GLU A 25 7.80 -1.47 6.51
CA GLU A 25 6.60 -0.73 6.86
C GLU A 25 6.48 0.55 6.03
N VAL A 26 5.27 0.79 5.52
CA VAL A 26 4.89 2.06 4.91
C VAL A 26 3.46 2.34 5.35
N LYS A 27 3.25 3.48 6.00
CA LYS A 27 1.91 3.84 6.51
C LYS A 27 1.74 5.34 6.57
N PHE A 28 0.50 5.80 6.57
CA PHE A 28 0.20 7.19 6.87
C PHE A 28 0.40 7.43 8.37
N ILE A 29 1.02 8.56 8.69
CA ILE A 29 1.29 8.94 10.07
C ILE A 29 0.72 10.34 10.33
N ASP A 30 0.14 10.53 11.52
CA ASP A 30 -0.47 11.81 11.86
C ASP A 30 0.57 12.80 12.37
N GLN A 31 1.60 12.30 13.05
CA GLN A 31 2.66 13.14 13.58
C GLN A 31 4.01 12.60 13.16
N SER A 32 4.83 13.51 12.63
CA SER A 32 6.20 13.20 12.30
C SER A 32 7.06 13.53 13.52
N LYS A 33 7.48 12.50 14.25
CA LYS A 33 8.34 12.70 15.42
C LYS A 33 9.81 12.66 15.06
N GLU A 34 10.12 12.05 13.94
CA GLU A 34 11.49 11.69 13.66
C GLU A 34 12.02 12.37 12.44
N ASN A 35 13.30 12.55 12.48
CA ASN A 35 14.08 12.99 11.33
C ASN A 35 14.24 11.81 10.39
N ASN A 36 14.50 12.16 9.14
CA ASN A 36 14.82 11.15 8.14
C ASN A 36 16.20 10.58 8.43
N LEU A 37 16.24 9.29 8.71
CA LEU A 37 17.47 8.54 8.87
C LEU A 37 17.79 7.86 7.54
N ASN A 38 19.04 7.96 7.11
CA ASN A 38 19.52 7.35 5.87
C ASN A 38 18.75 7.83 4.63
N PRO A 39 18.54 9.17 4.45
CA PRO A 39 17.74 9.67 3.33
C PRO A 39 18.39 9.41 1.97
N THR A 40 19.67 9.08 1.93
CA THR A 40 20.39 8.74 0.71
C THR A 40 20.42 7.25 0.41
N TYR A 41 19.84 6.44 1.30
CA TYR A 41 19.74 5.00 1.11
C TYR A 41 18.97 4.72 -0.20
N PRO A 42 19.54 3.96 -1.15
CA PRO A 42 18.93 3.80 -2.48
C PRO A 42 17.47 3.34 -2.48
N PRO A 43 17.03 2.37 -1.67
CA PRO A 43 15.62 2.01 -1.64
C PRO A 43 14.70 3.16 -1.24
N ILE A 44 15.16 4.05 -0.35
CA ILE A 44 14.38 5.23 0.03
C ILE A 44 14.27 6.20 -1.14
N LYS A 45 15.36 6.43 -1.86
CA LYS A 45 15.33 7.30 -3.05
C LYS A 45 14.37 6.77 -4.11
N ASP A 46 14.41 5.46 -4.34
CA ASP A 46 13.52 4.81 -5.31
C ASP A 46 12.06 4.93 -4.88
N ALA A 47 11.78 4.77 -3.59
CA ALA A 47 10.43 4.91 -3.06
C ALA A 47 9.93 6.34 -3.17
N VAL A 48 10.78 7.34 -2.89
CA VAL A 48 10.41 8.75 -3.02
C VAL A 48 10.05 9.06 -4.48
N LYS A 49 10.87 8.60 -5.42
CA LYS A 49 10.57 8.78 -6.84
C LYS A 49 9.25 8.12 -7.22
N TRP A 50 9.00 6.90 -6.73
CA TRP A 50 7.75 6.19 -6.96
C TRP A 50 6.55 7.01 -6.46
N LEU A 51 6.66 7.55 -5.25
CA LEU A 51 5.59 8.36 -4.65
C LEU A 51 5.39 9.67 -5.41
N ASP A 52 6.47 10.34 -5.81
CA ASP A 52 6.37 11.55 -6.61
C ASP A 52 5.63 11.29 -7.91
N ASP A 53 6.00 10.23 -8.63
CA ASP A 53 5.34 9.85 -9.88
C ASP A 53 3.87 9.50 -9.63
N TYR A 54 3.60 8.72 -8.60
CA TYR A 54 2.24 8.29 -8.28
C TYR A 54 1.31 9.49 -8.02
N PHE A 55 1.74 10.43 -7.17
CA PHE A 55 0.90 11.57 -6.82
C PHE A 55 0.80 12.61 -7.94
N LEU A 56 1.64 12.53 -8.95
CA LEU A 56 1.51 13.33 -10.18
C LEU A 56 0.58 12.67 -11.20
N GLY A 57 0.05 11.49 -10.91
CA GLY A 57 -0.82 10.76 -11.82
C GLY A 57 -0.09 9.89 -12.84
N ASN A 58 1.20 9.71 -12.66
CA ASN A 58 2.00 8.85 -13.52
C ASN A 58 2.02 7.43 -12.95
N VAL A 59 1.89 6.44 -13.83
CA VAL A 59 1.90 5.03 -13.41
C VAL A 59 3.34 4.62 -13.08
N PRO A 60 3.63 4.28 -11.81
CA PRO A 60 4.97 3.82 -11.48
C PRO A 60 5.26 2.46 -12.12
N LEU A 61 6.43 2.32 -12.73
CA LEU A 61 6.80 1.12 -13.48
C LEU A 61 7.64 0.14 -12.68
N THR A 62 8.32 0.62 -11.64
CA THR A 62 9.20 -0.22 -10.82
C THR A 62 8.79 -0.08 -9.36
N TYR A 63 9.12 -1.09 -8.56
CA TYR A 63 8.80 -1.13 -7.14
C TYR A 63 10.07 -1.34 -6.32
N PRO A 64 10.15 -0.72 -5.13
CA PRO A 64 11.25 -1.05 -4.22
C PRO A 64 11.10 -2.47 -3.73
N GLN A 65 12.18 -3.01 -3.17
CA GLN A 65 12.17 -4.34 -2.59
C GLN A 65 11.48 -4.30 -1.22
N PHE A 66 10.70 -5.33 -0.94
CA PHE A 66 9.99 -5.46 0.33
C PHE A 66 10.56 -6.62 1.14
N HIS A 67 10.55 -6.45 2.46
CA HIS A 67 10.84 -7.50 3.42
C HIS A 67 9.58 -7.71 4.26
N LEU A 68 8.73 -8.64 3.84
CA LEU A 68 7.42 -8.83 4.42
C LEU A 68 7.43 -9.95 5.46
N ASN A 69 6.93 -9.63 6.64
CA ASN A 69 6.73 -10.60 7.70
C ASN A 69 5.23 -10.82 7.89
N GLY A 70 4.81 -12.08 7.84
CA GLY A 70 3.42 -12.43 8.00
C GLY A 70 3.23 -13.93 7.84
N THR A 71 2.01 -14.38 8.12
CA THR A 71 1.66 -15.79 7.93
C THR A 71 1.69 -16.15 6.45
N ASP A 72 1.70 -17.45 6.16
CA ASP A 72 1.66 -17.92 4.77
C ASP A 72 0.42 -17.38 4.05
N PHE A 73 -0.72 -17.38 4.72
CA PHE A 73 -1.95 -16.86 4.14
C PHE A 73 -1.87 -15.36 3.87
N GLN A 74 -1.35 -14.58 4.84
CA GLN A 74 -1.16 -13.14 4.65
C GLN A 74 -0.24 -12.86 3.46
N GLN A 75 0.87 -13.60 3.35
CA GLN A 75 1.79 -13.45 2.22
C GLN A 75 1.08 -13.72 0.89
N LYS A 76 0.25 -14.73 0.83
CA LYS A 76 -0.54 -15.04 -0.38
C LYS A 76 -1.51 -13.93 -0.74
N VAL A 77 -2.19 -13.38 0.25
CA VAL A 77 -3.12 -12.26 0.04
C VAL A 77 -2.37 -11.04 -0.48
N TRP A 78 -1.26 -10.68 0.18
CA TRP A 78 -0.48 -9.51 -0.23
C TRP A 78 0.11 -9.69 -1.64
N GLN A 79 0.50 -10.91 -2.01
CA GLN A 79 0.98 -11.21 -3.35
C GLN A 79 -0.13 -10.99 -4.40
N GLN A 80 -1.35 -11.38 -4.09
CA GLN A 80 -2.50 -11.12 -4.98
C GLN A 80 -2.80 -9.63 -5.10
N LEU A 81 -2.69 -8.88 -4.00
CA LEU A 81 -2.88 -7.43 -4.04
C LEU A 81 -1.88 -6.76 -4.98
N ARG A 82 -0.63 -7.23 -4.96
CA ARG A 82 0.43 -6.67 -5.80
C ARG A 82 0.17 -6.86 -7.29
N GLN A 83 -0.70 -7.80 -7.65
CA GLN A 83 -1.04 -8.09 -9.04
C GLN A 83 -2.21 -7.25 -9.56
N ILE A 84 -2.87 -6.48 -8.70
CA ILE A 84 -3.97 -5.61 -9.12
C ILE A 84 -3.38 -4.40 -9.86
N PRO A 85 -3.66 -4.26 -11.16
CA PRO A 85 -3.05 -3.17 -11.92
C PRO A 85 -3.53 -1.79 -11.47
N TYR A 86 -2.68 -0.81 -11.69
CA TYR A 86 -3.04 0.60 -11.52
C TYR A 86 -4.31 0.92 -12.31
N GLY A 87 -5.21 1.66 -11.68
CA GLY A 87 -6.45 2.07 -12.34
C GLY A 87 -7.54 1.03 -12.34
N THR A 88 -7.34 -0.11 -11.66
CA THR A 88 -8.36 -1.16 -11.56
C THR A 88 -8.66 -1.47 -10.09
N SER A 89 -9.81 -2.08 -9.85
CA SER A 89 -10.20 -2.51 -8.53
C SER A 89 -10.75 -3.93 -8.58
N VAL A 90 -10.68 -4.61 -7.44
CA VAL A 90 -11.32 -5.92 -7.25
C VAL A 90 -12.08 -5.90 -5.94
N THR A 91 -13.02 -6.82 -5.77
CA THR A 91 -13.77 -6.96 -4.52
C THR A 91 -13.11 -7.99 -3.62
N TYR A 92 -13.43 -7.93 -2.32
CA TYR A 92 -13.01 -8.96 -1.37
C TYR A 92 -13.48 -10.35 -1.82
N GLY A 93 -14.70 -10.43 -2.36
CA GLY A 93 -15.24 -11.69 -2.86
C GLY A 93 -14.45 -12.27 -4.02
N GLN A 94 -14.08 -11.40 -4.97
CA GLN A 94 -13.26 -11.84 -6.11
C GLN A 94 -11.89 -12.34 -5.66
N LEU A 95 -11.27 -11.63 -4.73
CA LEU A 95 -9.96 -12.03 -4.21
C LEU A 95 -10.06 -13.33 -3.43
N ALA A 96 -11.12 -13.47 -2.60
CA ALA A 96 -11.37 -14.69 -1.84
C ALA A 96 -11.55 -15.89 -2.76
N GLN A 97 -12.27 -15.72 -3.87
CA GLN A 97 -12.46 -16.76 -4.84
C GLN A 97 -11.15 -17.23 -5.46
N ARG A 98 -10.27 -16.28 -5.81
CA ARG A 98 -8.94 -16.60 -6.36
C ARG A 98 -8.08 -17.37 -5.36
N LEU A 99 -8.25 -17.09 -4.08
CA LEU A 99 -7.46 -17.72 -3.01
C LEU A 99 -8.15 -18.94 -2.38
N ASN A 100 -9.33 -19.29 -2.89
CA ASN A 100 -10.12 -20.38 -2.34
C ASN A 100 -10.37 -20.20 -0.84
N SER A 101 -10.79 -18.98 -0.47
CA SER A 101 -10.96 -18.56 0.91
C SER A 101 -12.25 -17.76 1.06
N SER A 102 -12.48 -17.18 2.24
CA SER A 102 -13.65 -16.35 2.52
C SER A 102 -13.30 -14.86 2.43
N PRO A 103 -14.29 -13.99 2.11
CA PRO A 103 -14.07 -12.56 2.14
C PRO A 103 -13.60 -12.05 3.50
N ARG A 104 -14.08 -12.65 4.59
CA ARG A 104 -13.70 -12.27 5.94
C ARG A 104 -12.23 -12.55 6.21
N ALA A 105 -11.75 -13.74 5.87
CA ALA A 105 -10.35 -14.11 6.06
C ALA A 105 -9.44 -13.22 5.22
N VAL A 106 -9.83 -12.97 3.96
CA VAL A 106 -9.10 -12.09 3.07
C VAL A 106 -9.09 -10.66 3.63
N GLY A 107 -10.23 -10.17 4.10
CA GLY A 107 -10.33 -8.84 4.69
C GLY A 107 -9.40 -8.65 5.88
N ASN A 108 -9.29 -9.65 6.75
CA ASN A 108 -8.36 -9.59 7.87
C ASN A 108 -6.91 -9.48 7.40
N ALA A 109 -6.52 -10.25 6.40
CA ALA A 109 -5.16 -10.23 5.87
C ALA A 109 -4.88 -8.91 5.13
N VAL A 110 -5.84 -8.38 4.37
CA VAL A 110 -5.74 -7.08 3.71
C VAL A 110 -5.52 -5.98 4.75
N GLY A 111 -6.26 -6.03 5.86
CA GLY A 111 -6.14 -5.07 6.95
C GLY A 111 -4.78 -5.09 7.64
N LYS A 112 -4.01 -6.17 7.49
CA LYS A 112 -2.67 -6.31 8.06
C LYS A 112 -1.56 -5.96 7.07
N ASN A 113 -1.90 -5.45 5.88
CA ASN A 113 -0.90 -5.02 4.90
C ASN A 113 0.09 -4.03 5.51
N PRO A 114 1.38 -4.38 5.58
CA PRO A 114 2.37 -3.51 6.21
C PRO A 114 2.93 -2.42 5.29
N ILE A 115 2.64 -2.48 3.99
CA ILE A 115 3.26 -1.60 2.99
C ILE A 115 2.15 -0.91 2.19
N LEU A 116 1.54 0.11 2.78
CA LEU A 116 0.47 0.84 2.10
C LEU A 116 0.96 1.47 0.81
N LEU A 117 0.08 1.66 -0.15
CA LEU A 117 0.33 2.23 -1.47
C LEU A 117 1.09 1.29 -2.40
N PHE A 118 2.27 0.83 -2.02
CA PHE A 118 3.09 -0.07 -2.84
C PHE A 118 2.43 -1.44 -2.98
N ILE A 119 1.82 -1.94 -1.90
CA ILE A 119 0.91 -3.07 -1.95
C ILE A 119 -0.49 -2.48 -1.93
N PRO A 120 -1.19 -2.45 -3.06
CA PRO A 120 -2.33 -1.55 -3.25
C PRO A 120 -3.63 -2.06 -2.65
N CYS A 121 -3.70 -2.17 -1.34
CA CYS A 121 -4.92 -2.59 -0.66
C CYS A 121 -6.06 -1.57 -0.80
N HIS A 122 -5.76 -0.35 -1.22
CA HIS A 122 -6.79 0.65 -1.52
C HIS A 122 -7.60 0.31 -2.77
N ARG A 123 -7.11 -0.62 -3.62
CA ARG A 123 -7.82 -1.09 -4.83
C ARG A 123 -8.82 -2.21 -4.52
N ILE A 124 -9.00 -2.57 -3.25
CA ILE A 124 -10.00 -3.55 -2.83
C ILE A 124 -11.27 -2.84 -2.40
N LEU A 125 -12.39 -3.25 -2.97
CA LEU A 125 -13.70 -2.68 -2.66
C LEU A 125 -14.62 -3.77 -2.08
N GLY A 126 -15.68 -3.33 -1.41
CA GLY A 126 -16.71 -4.24 -0.93
C GLY A 126 -17.62 -4.70 -2.06
N GLN A 127 -18.58 -5.54 -1.72
CA GLN A 127 -19.57 -6.06 -2.66
C GLN A 127 -20.27 -4.88 -3.35
N ASN A 128 -20.52 -5.02 -4.66
CA ASN A 128 -21.14 -3.99 -5.50
C ASN A 128 -20.35 -2.69 -5.57
N GLY A 129 -19.03 -2.76 -5.38
CA GLY A 129 -18.16 -1.60 -5.49
C GLY A 129 -18.22 -0.64 -4.30
N LYS A 130 -18.73 -1.09 -3.16
CA LYS A 130 -18.82 -0.24 -1.97
C LYS A 130 -17.44 0.14 -1.45
N LEU A 131 -17.32 1.40 -1.05
CA LEU A 131 -16.13 1.88 -0.37
C LEU A 131 -16.14 1.35 1.06
N THR A 132 -15.23 0.45 1.37
CA THR A 132 -15.10 -0.17 2.70
C THR A 132 -13.72 0.07 3.26
N GLY A 133 -13.50 -0.32 4.51
CA GLY A 133 -12.34 -0.03 5.33
C GLY A 133 -10.98 0.09 4.65
N TYR A 134 -10.13 0.92 5.21
CA TYR A 134 -8.75 1.14 4.79
C TYR A 134 -7.95 1.58 6.02
N SER A 135 -6.75 1.02 6.20
CA SER A 135 -5.88 1.36 7.34
C SER A 135 -5.55 2.85 7.38
N GLY A 136 -5.41 3.48 6.22
CA GLY A 136 -5.14 4.91 6.12
C GLY A 136 -6.38 5.79 6.20
N GLY A 137 -7.58 5.21 6.39
CA GLY A 137 -8.83 5.93 6.47
C GLY A 137 -9.57 6.01 5.14
N LEU A 138 -10.91 6.04 5.20
CA LEU A 138 -11.75 6.03 4.00
C LEU A 138 -11.55 7.25 3.10
N GLU A 139 -11.32 8.42 3.69
CA GLU A 139 -11.09 9.63 2.90
C GLU A 139 -9.83 9.49 2.03
N ARG A 140 -8.77 8.94 2.59
CA ARG A 140 -7.54 8.70 1.82
C ARG A 140 -7.77 7.63 0.75
N LYS A 141 -8.49 6.58 1.08
CA LYS A 141 -8.84 5.53 0.11
C LYS A 141 -9.57 6.13 -1.09
N LYS A 142 -10.58 6.95 -0.82
CA LYS A 142 -11.36 7.62 -1.85
C LYS A 142 -10.47 8.49 -2.75
N LYS A 143 -9.56 9.26 -2.14
CA LYS A 143 -8.65 10.12 -2.88
C LYS A 143 -7.65 9.32 -3.72
N LEU A 144 -7.15 8.20 -3.20
CA LEU A 144 -6.24 7.33 -3.94
C LEU A 144 -6.95 6.73 -5.17
N LEU A 145 -8.18 6.28 -5.00
CA LEU A 145 -8.98 5.77 -6.10
C LEU A 145 -9.21 6.86 -7.17
N ALA A 146 -9.45 8.10 -6.73
CA ALA A 146 -9.62 9.22 -7.66
C ALA A 146 -8.33 9.52 -8.43
N ILE A 147 -7.17 9.47 -7.77
CA ILE A 147 -5.88 9.66 -8.44
C ILE A 147 -5.72 8.65 -9.58
N GLU A 148 -6.13 7.41 -9.35
CA GLU A 148 -6.03 6.33 -10.34
C GLU A 148 -7.19 6.30 -11.33
N ASN A 149 -8.10 7.27 -11.26
CA ASN A 149 -9.29 7.35 -12.11
C ASN A 149 -10.22 6.13 -11.97
N ILE A 150 -10.25 5.54 -10.80
CA ILE A 150 -11.18 4.45 -10.48
C ILE A 150 -12.48 5.07 -10.02
N LYS A 151 -13.55 4.79 -10.75
CA LYS A 151 -14.89 5.29 -10.41
C LYS A 151 -15.55 4.37 -9.38
N LEU A 152 -16.23 4.98 -8.43
CA LEU A 152 -16.99 4.26 -7.42
C LEU A 152 -18.46 4.13 -7.83
#